data_d49b27b2ac4a9af01d3c2d7a9f6f9b6d
#
_entry.id   d49b27b2ac4a9af01d3c2d7a9f6f9b6d
#
_cell.length_a   1.000
_cell.length_b   1.000
_cell.length_c   1.000
_cell.angle_alpha   90.00
_cell.angle_beta   90.00
_cell.angle_gamma   90.00
#
_symmetry.space_group_name_H-M   'P 1'
#
loop_
_entity.id
_entity.type
_entity.pdbx_description
1 polymer ?
#
loop_
_entity_poly.entity_id
_entity_poly.type
_entity_poly.pdbx_seq_one_letter_code
_entity_poly.pdbx_strand_id
1 'polypeptide(L)'
;AKIVGRKIGQTSRAMQELVGIKEPDFGIILNNKVYAEGVPIKADSMMFPRIEVEIGFYLKEDLQGPGVTVLDVLAATAGVFPLLEVKDSRVKDPHNTTVVDSIADNATSGVVILGGKLTPLSSDIDLRLVGMNFEHDGRVIDSGTGVEVMGNPAEPVAWLANKLAEFGMKLSKGEFVMSGGITKAINVTAGSSFKATFD
;
A
#
# COMPACT_ATOMS: atom_id res chain seq x y z
N ALA A 1 -17.15 -11.85 -2.24
CA ALA A 1 -16.16 -10.80 -2.43
C ALA A 1 -15.27 -11.14 -3.63
N LYS A 2 -14.77 -10.15 -4.34
CA LYS A 2 -13.89 -10.28 -5.50
C LYS A 2 -12.57 -9.58 -5.18
N ILE A 3 -11.44 -10.17 -5.56
CA ILE A 3 -10.12 -9.51 -5.48
C ILE A 3 -10.11 -8.40 -6.53
N VAL A 4 -9.71 -7.19 -6.11
CA VAL A 4 -9.60 -6.00 -6.95
C VAL A 4 -8.22 -5.37 -6.90
N GLY A 5 -7.37 -5.83 -5.98
CA GLY A 5 -6.02 -5.31 -5.84
C GLY A 5 -5.17 -6.16 -4.91
N ARG A 6 -3.93 -5.72 -4.76
CA ARG A 6 -2.93 -6.32 -3.88
C ARG A 6 -2.29 -5.23 -3.02
N LYS A 7 -1.81 -5.61 -1.85
CA LYS A 7 -1.02 -4.76 -0.98
C LYS A 7 0.35 -5.35 -0.75
N ILE A 8 1.31 -4.49 -0.47
CA ILE A 8 2.65 -4.86 -0.05
C ILE A 8 2.92 -4.13 1.26
N GLY A 9 3.30 -4.86 2.29
CA GLY A 9 3.67 -4.30 3.58
C GLY A 9 5.16 -4.44 3.85
N GLN A 10 5.63 -3.74 4.89
CA GLN A 10 7.02 -3.78 5.34
C GLN A 10 8.04 -3.36 4.26
N THR A 11 7.72 -2.34 3.51
CA THR A 11 8.52 -1.81 2.40
C THR A 11 9.58 -0.79 2.83
N SER A 12 9.64 -0.40 4.11
CA SER A 12 10.69 0.46 4.64
C SER A 12 11.95 -0.37 4.95
N ARG A 13 13.06 -0.11 4.27
CA ARG A 13 14.34 -0.79 4.52
C ARG A 13 14.82 -0.62 5.96
N ALA A 14 14.69 0.58 6.52
CA ALA A 14 15.06 0.85 7.90
C ALA A 14 14.25 -0.01 8.90
N MET A 15 12.94 -0.21 8.63
CA MET A 15 12.09 -1.06 9.45
C MET A 15 12.44 -2.54 9.28
N GLN A 16 12.72 -2.99 8.05
CA GLN A 16 13.16 -4.37 7.79
C GLN A 16 14.44 -4.70 8.58
N GLU A 17 15.42 -3.82 8.55
CA GLU A 17 16.66 -3.96 9.31
C GLU A 17 16.42 -3.98 10.83
N LEU A 18 15.55 -3.06 11.33
CA LEU A 18 15.26 -2.94 12.76
C LEU A 18 14.59 -4.19 13.34
N VAL A 19 13.66 -4.81 12.59
CA VAL A 19 12.90 -5.99 13.03
C VAL A 19 13.46 -7.33 12.52
N GLY A 20 14.57 -7.28 11.77
CA GLY A 20 15.25 -8.48 11.26
C GLY A 20 14.50 -9.21 10.14
N ILE A 21 13.61 -8.53 9.43
CA ILE A 21 12.86 -9.08 8.30
C ILE A 21 13.68 -8.90 7.02
N LYS A 22 13.69 -9.91 6.16
CA LYS A 22 14.51 -9.92 4.94
C LYS A 22 13.74 -9.58 3.66
N GLU A 23 12.42 -9.63 3.70
CA GLU A 23 11.55 -9.36 2.55
C GLU A 23 10.22 -8.76 3.00
N PRO A 24 9.52 -8.01 2.11
CA PRO A 24 8.17 -7.52 2.36
C PRO A 24 7.16 -8.65 2.62
N ASP A 25 6.01 -8.31 3.17
CA ASP A 25 4.83 -9.16 3.18
C ASP A 25 3.79 -8.66 2.16
N PHE A 26 2.77 -9.46 1.89
CA PHE A 26 1.73 -9.10 0.92
C PHE A 26 0.36 -9.67 1.29
N GLY A 27 -0.68 -9.03 0.74
CA GLY A 27 -2.06 -9.44 0.92
C GLY A 27 -2.92 -9.10 -0.29
N ILE A 28 -4.20 -9.49 -0.21
CA ILE A 28 -5.22 -9.21 -1.22
C ILE A 28 -6.17 -8.11 -0.77
N ILE A 29 -6.66 -7.32 -1.71
CA ILE A 29 -7.70 -6.32 -1.47
C ILE A 29 -9.01 -6.80 -2.09
N LEU A 30 -10.06 -6.83 -1.26
CA LEU A 30 -11.40 -7.23 -1.66
C LEU A 30 -12.26 -6.00 -1.98
N ASN A 31 -13.12 -6.11 -2.99
CA ASN A 31 -13.97 -5.01 -3.46
C ASN A 31 -14.87 -4.41 -2.37
N ASN A 32 -15.29 -5.19 -1.38
CA ASN A 32 -16.10 -4.72 -0.25
C ASN A 32 -15.29 -4.07 0.89
N LYS A 33 -13.98 -3.92 0.70
CA LYS A 33 -13.07 -3.23 1.62
C LYS A 33 -12.46 -1.95 1.01
N VAL A 34 -12.97 -1.54 -0.16
CA VAL A 34 -12.52 -0.34 -0.88
C VAL A 34 -13.58 0.74 -0.78
N TYR A 35 -13.16 1.92 -0.38
CA TYR A 35 -13.99 3.10 -0.20
C TYR A 35 -13.48 4.26 -1.05
N ALA A 36 -14.37 5.14 -1.47
CA ALA A 36 -13.99 6.43 -2.04
C ALA A 36 -13.57 7.41 -0.94
N GLU A 37 -12.76 8.41 -1.28
CA GLU A 37 -12.47 9.53 -0.40
C GLU A 37 -13.75 10.24 0.06
N GLY A 38 -13.74 10.80 1.28
CA GLY A 38 -14.89 11.48 1.88
C GLY A 38 -15.97 10.56 2.45
N VAL A 39 -15.88 9.23 2.27
CA VAL A 39 -16.83 8.28 2.86
C VAL A 39 -16.43 7.97 4.31
N PRO A 40 -17.32 8.23 5.31
CA PRO A 40 -17.02 7.87 6.68
C PRO A 40 -16.89 6.36 6.89
N ILE A 41 -15.88 5.95 7.64
CA ILE A 41 -15.62 4.54 7.98
C ILE A 41 -15.89 4.34 9.47
N LYS A 42 -16.59 3.25 9.79
CA LYS A 42 -16.90 2.90 11.17
C LYS A 42 -15.68 2.28 11.86
N ALA A 43 -15.08 2.99 12.80
CA ALA A 43 -13.91 2.54 13.55
C ALA A 43 -14.23 1.34 14.47
N ASP A 44 -15.47 1.24 14.97
CA ASP A 44 -15.94 0.16 15.84
C ASP A 44 -16.03 -1.22 15.17
N SER A 45 -15.92 -1.25 13.84
CA SER A 45 -15.86 -2.49 13.06
C SER A 45 -14.44 -3.09 12.99
N MET A 46 -13.44 -2.41 13.57
CA MET A 46 -12.02 -2.79 13.54
C MET A 46 -11.49 -2.99 14.96
N MET A 47 -10.45 -3.82 15.09
CA MET A 47 -9.86 -4.18 16.38
C MET A 47 -8.76 -3.20 16.80
N PHE A 48 -7.80 -2.95 15.91
CA PHE A 48 -6.62 -2.11 16.16
C PHE A 48 -6.32 -1.24 14.92
N PRO A 49 -7.24 -0.33 14.52
CA PRO A 49 -7.09 0.41 13.28
C PRO A 49 -5.90 1.38 13.34
N ARG A 50 -5.05 1.29 12.32
CA ARG A 50 -3.92 2.20 12.09
C ARG A 50 -3.92 2.61 10.63
N ILE A 51 -3.64 3.89 10.36
CA ILE A 51 -3.70 4.46 9.03
C ILE A 51 -2.32 4.89 8.53
N GLU A 52 -2.04 4.63 7.25
CA GLU A 52 -0.82 5.08 6.56
C GLU A 52 -1.14 5.54 5.14
N VAL A 53 -0.22 6.31 4.57
CA VAL A 53 -0.35 6.90 3.23
C VAL A 53 0.48 6.11 2.24
N GLU A 54 -0.09 5.81 1.07
CA GLU A 54 0.56 5.02 0.03
C GLU A 54 0.28 5.56 -1.38
N ILE A 55 1.05 5.06 -2.34
CA ILE A 55 0.79 5.23 -3.77
C ILE A 55 0.21 3.93 -4.33
N GLY A 56 -0.94 4.03 -5.00
CA GLY A 56 -1.55 2.93 -5.74
C GLY A 56 -1.14 2.93 -7.21
N PHE A 57 -0.83 1.76 -7.74
CA PHE A 57 -0.55 1.53 -9.17
C PHE A 57 -1.74 0.83 -9.80
N TYR A 58 -2.39 1.44 -10.79
CA TYR A 58 -3.47 0.80 -11.55
C TYR A 58 -2.92 0.15 -12.82
N LEU A 59 -3.07 -1.17 -12.95
CA LEU A 59 -2.46 -1.93 -14.02
C LEU A 59 -3.33 -1.96 -15.28
N LYS A 60 -2.73 -1.59 -16.43
CA LYS A 60 -3.32 -1.73 -17.76
C LYS A 60 -2.93 -3.03 -18.48
N GLU A 61 -1.92 -3.73 -17.97
CA GLU A 61 -1.42 -5.02 -18.47
C GLU A 61 -1.08 -5.95 -17.33
N ASP A 62 -0.98 -7.25 -17.60
CA ASP A 62 -0.54 -8.26 -16.64
C ASP A 62 0.97 -8.09 -16.35
N LEU A 63 1.37 -8.33 -15.11
CA LEU A 63 2.77 -8.46 -14.72
C LEU A 63 3.00 -9.86 -14.18
N GLN A 64 3.82 -10.64 -14.87
CA GLN A 64 4.14 -12.01 -14.50
C GLN A 64 5.65 -12.23 -14.43
N GLY A 65 6.14 -12.54 -13.23
CA GLY A 65 7.52 -12.94 -13.02
C GLY A 65 7.83 -14.36 -13.54
N PRO A 66 9.07 -14.81 -13.41
CA PRO A 66 10.18 -14.10 -12.79
C PRO A 66 10.81 -13.06 -13.71
N GLY A 67 11.58 -12.13 -13.14
CA GLY A 67 12.41 -11.16 -13.87
C GLY A 67 11.72 -9.82 -14.17
N VAL A 68 10.54 -9.56 -13.57
CA VAL A 68 9.88 -8.25 -13.65
C VAL A 68 10.76 -7.18 -13.00
N THR A 69 10.98 -6.09 -13.72
CA THR A 69 11.76 -4.92 -13.31
C THR A 69 10.86 -3.72 -13.03
N VAL A 70 11.44 -2.65 -12.45
CA VAL A 70 10.76 -1.35 -12.30
C VAL A 70 10.26 -0.82 -13.65
N LEU A 71 11.03 -0.99 -14.72
CA LEU A 71 10.62 -0.52 -16.05
C LEU A 71 9.40 -1.27 -16.58
N ASP A 72 9.29 -2.57 -16.32
CA ASP A 72 8.12 -3.36 -16.68
C ASP A 72 6.89 -2.90 -15.90
N VAL A 73 7.05 -2.61 -14.59
CA VAL A 73 5.98 -2.05 -13.75
C VAL A 73 5.48 -0.73 -14.31
N LEU A 74 6.39 0.20 -14.61
CA LEU A 74 6.02 1.51 -15.15
C LEU A 74 5.32 1.37 -16.52
N ALA A 75 5.79 0.49 -17.39
CA ALA A 75 5.18 0.21 -18.69
C ALA A 75 3.77 -0.39 -18.57
N ALA A 76 3.56 -1.30 -17.60
CA ALA A 76 2.27 -1.96 -17.37
C ALA A 76 1.26 -1.11 -16.58
N THR A 77 1.68 0.04 -16.04
CA THR A 77 0.85 0.94 -15.23
C THR A 77 0.10 1.94 -16.11
N ALA A 78 -1.23 2.02 -15.96
CA ALA A 78 -2.05 3.04 -16.60
C ALA A 78 -1.89 4.41 -15.92
N GLY A 79 -1.64 4.41 -14.64
CA GLY A 79 -1.44 5.59 -13.81
C GLY A 79 -1.33 5.23 -12.35
N VAL A 80 -0.96 6.22 -11.55
CA VAL A 80 -0.85 6.13 -10.10
C VAL A 80 -1.88 7.02 -9.43
N PHE A 81 -2.21 6.75 -8.19
CA PHE A 81 -3.16 7.52 -7.41
C PHE A 81 -2.80 7.48 -5.92
N PRO A 82 -3.14 8.55 -5.18
CA PRO A 82 -3.00 8.54 -3.73
C PRO A 82 -4.00 7.59 -3.09
N LEU A 83 -3.62 6.94 -2.00
CA LEU A 83 -4.54 6.16 -1.19
C LEU A 83 -4.16 6.19 0.29
N LEU A 84 -5.15 5.87 1.13
CA LEU A 84 -4.94 5.63 2.55
C LEU A 84 -5.26 4.15 2.83
N GLU A 85 -4.34 3.45 3.47
CA GLU A 85 -4.62 2.13 4.04
C GLU A 85 -4.98 2.27 5.52
N VAL A 86 -6.13 1.74 5.91
CA VAL A 86 -6.41 1.48 7.32
C VAL A 86 -6.12 0.02 7.59
N LYS A 87 -5.01 -0.24 8.25
CA LYS A 87 -4.60 -1.57 8.70
C LYS A 87 -5.41 -1.97 9.93
N ASP A 88 -5.72 -3.24 10.04
CA ASP A 88 -6.40 -3.80 11.21
C ASP A 88 -5.90 -5.22 11.50
N SER A 89 -5.17 -5.41 12.59
CA SER A 89 -4.68 -6.73 12.96
C SER A 89 -5.76 -7.53 13.70
N ARG A 90 -5.99 -8.77 13.25
CA ARG A 90 -6.84 -9.76 13.94
C ARG A 90 -6.03 -10.64 14.89
N VAL A 91 -4.72 -10.40 14.99
CA VAL A 91 -3.84 -11.12 15.92
C VAL A 91 -3.81 -10.42 17.27
N LYS A 92 -4.05 -11.17 18.35
CA LYS A 92 -4.17 -10.63 19.70
C LYS A 92 -2.90 -9.95 20.22
N ASP A 93 -1.74 -10.46 19.83
CA ASP A 93 -0.42 -9.89 20.17
C ASP A 93 0.38 -9.62 18.88
N PRO A 94 0.21 -8.45 18.26
CA PRO A 94 0.87 -8.13 17.01
C PRO A 94 2.40 -7.97 17.13
N HIS A 95 2.95 -7.84 18.34
CA HIS A 95 4.39 -7.74 18.56
C HIS A 95 5.13 -9.08 18.50
N ASN A 96 4.41 -10.20 18.63
CA ASN A 96 4.96 -11.56 18.56
C ASN A 96 4.55 -12.29 17.27
N THR A 97 4.18 -11.56 16.22
CA THR A 97 3.81 -12.15 14.93
C THR A 97 5.02 -12.41 14.06
N THR A 98 5.00 -13.55 13.37
CA THR A 98 5.96 -13.86 12.29
C THR A 98 5.44 -13.34 10.95
N VAL A 99 6.29 -13.35 9.92
CA VAL A 99 5.86 -13.03 8.53
C VAL A 99 4.74 -13.96 8.07
N VAL A 100 4.79 -15.25 8.46
CA VAL A 100 3.75 -16.23 8.13
C VAL A 100 2.41 -15.85 8.76
N ASP A 101 2.41 -15.42 10.03
CA ASP A 101 1.20 -14.94 10.72
C ASP A 101 0.65 -13.68 10.05
N SER A 102 1.53 -12.75 9.66
CA SER A 102 1.13 -11.53 8.95
C SER A 102 0.44 -11.85 7.61
N ILE A 103 1.03 -12.72 6.80
CA ILE A 103 0.44 -13.14 5.52
C ILE A 103 -0.88 -13.90 5.76
N ALA A 104 -0.96 -14.76 6.78
CA ALA A 104 -2.19 -15.47 7.13
C ALA A 104 -3.30 -14.49 7.59
N ASP A 105 -2.92 -13.38 8.23
CA ASP A 105 -3.81 -12.27 8.59
C ASP A 105 -3.99 -11.26 7.41
N ASN A 106 -3.69 -11.69 6.18
CA ASN A 106 -3.78 -10.87 4.98
C ASN A 106 -2.95 -9.57 5.07
N ALA A 107 -1.74 -9.67 5.62
CA ALA A 107 -0.82 -8.56 5.90
C ALA A 107 -1.51 -7.40 6.66
N THR A 108 -2.35 -7.75 7.64
CA THR A 108 -3.14 -6.82 8.45
C THR A 108 -4.09 -5.90 7.65
N SER A 109 -4.47 -6.27 6.43
CA SER A 109 -5.37 -5.46 5.60
C SER A 109 -6.74 -5.26 6.26
N GLY A 110 -7.14 -4.02 6.45
CA GLY A 110 -8.45 -3.62 6.95
C GLY A 110 -9.31 -3.04 5.84
N VAL A 111 -9.20 -1.75 5.58
CA VAL A 111 -9.90 -1.06 4.49
C VAL A 111 -8.96 -0.13 3.74
N VAL A 112 -9.32 0.17 2.49
CA VAL A 112 -8.53 1.06 1.61
C VAL A 112 -9.43 2.20 1.14
N ILE A 113 -8.92 3.42 1.21
CA ILE A 113 -9.58 4.63 0.71
C ILE A 113 -8.82 5.11 -0.52
N LEU A 114 -9.48 5.10 -1.67
CA LEU A 114 -8.88 5.55 -2.93
C LEU A 114 -9.10 7.04 -3.11
N GLY A 115 -8.01 7.77 -3.40
CA GLY A 115 -8.11 9.15 -3.89
C GLY A 115 -8.71 9.20 -5.29
N GLY A 116 -9.48 10.26 -5.56
CA GLY A 116 -10.31 10.37 -6.75
C GLY A 116 -9.57 10.68 -8.06
N LYS A 117 -8.24 10.81 -8.06
CA LYS A 117 -7.47 11.19 -9.25
C LYS A 117 -6.47 10.11 -9.65
N LEU A 118 -6.71 9.48 -10.81
CA LEU A 118 -5.69 8.66 -11.48
C LEU A 118 -4.77 9.59 -12.31
N THR A 119 -3.48 9.59 -11.99
CA THR A 119 -2.46 10.39 -12.69
C THR A 119 -1.66 9.48 -13.62
N PRO A 120 -1.75 9.64 -14.95
CA PRO A 120 -0.92 8.89 -15.88
C PRO A 120 0.56 9.19 -15.66
N LEU A 121 1.39 8.18 -15.80
CA LEU A 121 2.84 8.36 -15.73
C LEU A 121 3.34 9.08 -16.98
N SER A 122 4.06 10.19 -16.77
CA SER A 122 4.74 10.97 -17.81
C SER A 122 6.23 11.09 -17.47
N SER A 123 7.03 11.58 -18.42
CA SER A 123 8.46 11.82 -18.19
C SER A 123 8.76 12.85 -17.10
N ASP A 124 7.78 13.66 -16.72
CA ASP A 124 7.93 14.72 -15.72
C ASP A 124 7.66 14.23 -14.29
N ILE A 125 7.18 12.99 -14.14
CA ILE A 125 6.88 12.40 -12.83
C ILE A 125 7.96 11.39 -12.45
N ASP A 126 8.76 11.75 -11.46
CA ASP A 126 9.64 10.81 -10.78
C ASP A 126 8.99 10.39 -9.45
N LEU A 127 8.44 9.18 -9.42
CA LEU A 127 7.74 8.65 -8.24
C LEU A 127 8.60 8.62 -6.97
N ARG A 128 9.93 8.64 -7.09
CA ARG A 128 10.84 8.71 -5.95
C ARG A 128 10.77 10.07 -5.25
N LEU A 129 10.52 11.12 -6.02
CA LEU A 129 10.58 12.52 -5.58
C LEU A 129 9.19 13.11 -5.28
N VAL A 130 8.11 12.40 -5.63
CA VAL A 130 6.75 12.84 -5.28
C VAL A 130 6.65 13.05 -3.79
N GLY A 131 6.36 14.29 -3.39
CA GLY A 131 6.23 14.69 -2.00
C GLY A 131 4.80 14.49 -1.47
N MET A 132 4.67 14.25 -0.17
CA MET A 132 3.39 14.02 0.47
C MET A 132 3.34 14.67 1.85
N ASN A 133 2.21 15.31 2.17
CA ASN A 133 1.85 15.76 3.51
C ASN A 133 0.70 14.93 4.05
N PHE A 134 0.81 14.49 5.31
CA PHE A 134 -0.21 13.73 6.01
C PHE A 134 -0.79 14.56 7.17
N GLU A 135 -2.09 14.76 7.15
CA GLU A 135 -2.82 15.56 8.11
C GLU A 135 -3.74 14.70 8.98
N HIS A 136 -3.82 15.04 10.26
CA HIS A 136 -4.79 14.54 11.23
C HIS A 136 -5.53 15.72 11.85
N ASP A 137 -6.85 15.76 11.72
CA ASP A 137 -7.73 16.84 12.19
C ASP A 137 -7.26 18.24 11.77
N GLY A 138 -6.85 18.36 10.48
CA GLY A 138 -6.42 19.61 9.87
C GLY A 138 -5.00 20.07 10.25
N ARG A 139 -4.21 19.23 10.90
CA ARG A 139 -2.81 19.51 11.24
C ARG A 139 -1.90 18.53 10.52
N VAL A 140 -0.86 19.03 9.86
CA VAL A 140 0.19 18.17 9.30
C VAL A 140 0.92 17.48 10.45
N ILE A 141 0.94 16.14 10.41
CA ILE A 141 1.53 15.29 11.44
C ILE A 141 2.73 14.51 10.93
N ASP A 142 2.84 14.33 9.60
CA ASP A 142 3.95 13.67 8.94
C ASP A 142 4.08 14.15 7.49
N SER A 143 5.24 13.92 6.89
CA SER A 143 5.50 14.15 5.47
C SER A 143 6.55 13.15 5.00
N GLY A 144 6.59 12.89 3.70
CA GLY A 144 7.56 11.97 3.12
C GLY A 144 7.62 12.08 1.62
N THR A 145 8.47 11.29 1.03
CA THR A 145 8.62 11.17 -0.42
C THR A 145 8.60 9.71 -0.84
N GLY A 146 8.38 9.45 -2.12
CA GLY A 146 8.32 8.09 -2.64
C GLY A 146 9.58 7.26 -2.40
N VAL A 147 10.74 7.88 -2.18
CA VAL A 147 12.00 7.17 -1.89
C VAL A 147 11.94 6.32 -0.60
N GLU A 148 11.04 6.65 0.33
CA GLU A 148 10.83 5.88 1.57
C GLU A 148 10.39 4.44 1.30
N VAL A 149 9.75 4.21 0.14
CA VAL A 149 9.23 2.92 -0.27
C VAL A 149 10.30 2.17 -1.09
N MET A 150 11.17 1.44 -0.40
CA MET A 150 12.30 0.66 -0.99
C MET A 150 13.17 1.45 -1.99
N GLY A 151 13.21 2.78 -1.87
CA GLY A 151 13.95 3.67 -2.78
C GLY A 151 13.20 4.05 -4.05
N ASN A 152 12.13 3.34 -4.40
CA ASN A 152 11.23 3.65 -5.52
C ASN A 152 9.89 2.90 -5.32
N PRO A 153 8.74 3.58 -5.34
CA PRO A 153 7.43 2.93 -5.15
C PRO A 153 7.12 1.80 -6.15
N ALA A 154 7.76 1.75 -7.31
CA ALA A 154 7.60 0.66 -8.27
C ALA A 154 8.42 -0.60 -7.92
N GLU A 155 9.45 -0.49 -7.05
CA GLU A 155 10.27 -1.63 -6.61
C GLU A 155 9.45 -2.73 -5.90
N PRO A 156 8.65 -2.41 -4.86
CA PRO A 156 7.84 -3.45 -4.23
C PRO A 156 6.81 -4.07 -5.18
N VAL A 157 6.31 -3.34 -6.18
CA VAL A 157 5.40 -3.90 -7.20
C VAL A 157 6.12 -4.92 -8.07
N ALA A 158 7.35 -4.63 -8.50
CA ALA A 158 8.20 -5.59 -9.21
C ALA A 158 8.52 -6.81 -8.34
N TRP A 159 8.89 -6.58 -7.08
CA TRP A 159 9.11 -7.64 -6.10
C TRP A 159 7.88 -8.55 -5.97
N LEU A 160 6.68 -7.97 -5.81
CA LEU A 160 5.45 -8.75 -5.66
C LEU A 160 5.13 -9.58 -6.92
N ALA A 161 5.30 -9.02 -8.12
CA ALA A 161 5.10 -9.76 -9.37
C ALA A 161 6.02 -10.99 -9.45
N ASN A 162 7.29 -10.82 -9.07
CA ASN A 162 8.26 -11.91 -9.01
C ASN A 162 7.94 -12.92 -7.91
N LYS A 163 7.53 -12.46 -6.73
CA LYS A 163 7.14 -13.33 -5.61
C LYS A 163 5.92 -14.17 -5.92
N LEU A 164 4.91 -13.60 -6.56
CA LEU A 164 3.71 -14.31 -6.97
C LEU A 164 4.00 -15.40 -8.00
N ALA A 165 5.00 -15.23 -8.85
CA ALA A 165 5.41 -16.25 -9.83
C ALA A 165 5.90 -17.55 -9.18
N GLU A 166 6.48 -17.49 -7.96
CA GLU A 166 6.87 -18.66 -7.18
C GLU A 166 5.66 -19.58 -6.86
N PHE A 167 4.45 -19.00 -6.86
CA PHE A 167 3.18 -19.67 -6.60
C PHE A 167 2.32 -19.88 -7.87
N GLY A 168 2.89 -19.64 -9.06
CA GLY A 168 2.17 -19.71 -10.33
C GLY A 168 1.10 -18.61 -10.51
N MET A 169 1.21 -17.53 -9.76
CA MET A 169 0.31 -16.38 -9.80
C MET A 169 0.96 -15.17 -10.49
N LYS A 170 0.13 -14.17 -10.82
CA LYS A 170 0.55 -12.90 -11.42
C LYS A 170 -0.23 -11.73 -10.84
N LEU A 171 0.20 -10.52 -11.13
CA LEU A 171 -0.61 -9.31 -11.02
C LEU A 171 -1.40 -9.14 -12.30
N SER A 172 -2.71 -8.96 -12.20
CA SER A 172 -3.58 -8.95 -13.37
C SER A 172 -3.96 -7.55 -13.80
N LYS A 173 -4.11 -7.35 -15.10
CA LYS A 173 -4.74 -6.16 -15.67
C LYS A 173 -6.05 -5.84 -14.96
N GLY A 174 -6.25 -4.55 -14.61
CA GLY A 174 -7.42 -4.07 -13.91
C GLY A 174 -7.36 -4.22 -12.39
N GLU A 175 -6.33 -4.89 -11.83
CA GLU A 175 -6.01 -4.81 -10.41
C GLU A 175 -5.26 -3.50 -10.11
N PHE A 176 -5.36 -3.04 -8.86
CA PHE A 176 -4.43 -2.04 -8.36
C PHE A 176 -3.48 -2.66 -7.33
N VAL A 177 -2.29 -2.09 -7.22
CA VAL A 177 -1.26 -2.55 -6.28
C VAL A 177 -0.88 -1.38 -5.39
N MET A 178 -0.95 -1.59 -4.08
CA MET A 178 -0.50 -0.65 -3.06
C MET A 178 0.97 -0.88 -2.79
N SER A 179 1.77 0.18 -2.92
CA SER A 179 3.24 0.08 -2.91
C SER A 179 3.87 -0.07 -1.53
N GLY A 180 3.10 0.15 -0.48
CA GLY A 180 3.58 0.23 0.91
C GLY A 180 3.66 1.66 1.43
N GLY A 181 3.66 1.80 2.76
CA GLY A 181 3.55 3.08 3.45
C GLY A 181 4.74 4.01 3.21
N ILE A 182 4.44 5.25 2.83
CA ILE A 182 5.42 6.37 2.80
C ILE A 182 5.66 6.88 4.23
N THR A 183 4.64 6.83 5.09
CA THR A 183 4.70 7.25 6.48
C THR A 183 4.59 6.07 7.44
N LYS A 184 4.83 6.33 8.72
CA LYS A 184 4.51 5.38 9.79
C LYS A 184 3.01 5.26 9.95
N ALA A 185 2.54 4.05 10.26
CA ALA A 185 1.13 3.81 10.58
C ALA A 185 0.73 4.49 11.91
N ILE A 186 -0.32 5.30 11.88
CA ILE A 186 -0.83 6.10 13.00
C ILE A 186 -2.13 5.49 13.53
N ASN A 187 -2.30 5.44 14.85
CA ASN A 187 -3.52 4.92 15.46
C ASN A 187 -4.75 5.77 15.06
N VAL A 188 -5.82 5.08 14.70
CA VAL A 188 -7.10 5.71 14.37
C VAL A 188 -8.02 5.68 15.60
N THR A 189 -8.60 6.82 15.94
CA THR A 189 -9.64 6.94 16.97
C THR A 189 -10.95 7.37 16.33
N ALA A 190 -12.07 6.98 16.93
CA ALA A 190 -13.39 7.41 16.45
C ALA A 190 -13.50 8.93 16.43
N GLY A 191 -14.03 9.49 15.35
CA GLY A 191 -14.18 10.93 15.14
C GLY A 191 -12.97 11.61 14.51
N SER A 192 -11.84 10.90 14.31
CA SER A 192 -10.66 11.46 13.62
C SER A 192 -10.90 11.65 12.12
N SER A 193 -10.27 12.68 11.59
CA SER A 193 -10.21 13.00 10.16
C SER A 193 -8.78 12.95 9.68
N PHE A 194 -8.52 12.25 8.58
CA PHE A 194 -7.20 12.12 7.97
C PHE A 194 -7.22 12.58 6.52
N LYS A 195 -6.13 13.24 6.10
CA LYS A 195 -5.97 13.70 4.72
C LYS A 195 -4.53 13.54 4.28
N ALA A 196 -4.32 12.99 3.08
CA ALA A 196 -3.03 12.99 2.40
C ALA A 196 -3.10 13.90 1.18
N THR A 197 -2.08 14.74 1.01
CA THR A 197 -1.93 15.63 -0.16
C THR A 197 -0.59 15.34 -0.81
N PHE A 198 -0.62 15.07 -2.11
CA PHE A 198 0.56 14.84 -2.94
C PHE A 198 0.78 16.01 -3.89
N ASP A 199 2.02 16.35 -4.16
CA ASP A 199 2.45 17.38 -5.12
C ASP A 199 3.04 16.76 -6.41
#